data_de8136d30bea8730b9d83e7e7ca47f6c
#
_entry.id   de8136d30bea8730b9d83e7e7ca47f6c
#
_cell.length_a   1.000
_cell.length_b   1.000
_cell.length_c   1.000
_cell.angle_alpha   90.00
_cell.angle_beta   90.00
_cell.angle_gamma   90.00
#
_symmetry.space_group_name_H-M   'P 1'
#
loop_
_entity.id
_entity.type
_entity.pdbx_description
1 polymer ?
#
loop_
_entity_poly.entity_id
_entity_poly.type
_entity_poly.pdbx_seq_one_letter_code
_entity_poly.pdbx_strand_id
1 'polypeptide(L)'
;MYDVIFKNGNVVDVKNEQILQADIAVKDGKIAGIGHFSGENVIDCTGKYITPGFIDAHVHIESSMATPMEFSKAVMPHGTTTVIADPHELVNVKGNEAMEYILDAAGDAPLGIYVMMPSSIPATPFETNGADFTAEDMKQWKEHPLVLGLGEVMCYPAVLSKEEQIMKKLELCKGMVIDGHAPGLSGEDLKAYVEAGVMTDHECTSFEEAKEKCLAGMKILVREGSAARNVENIVSGLVKEPEFIAHFMFCTDDKHLDTIENEGHISYNIKKSIQLGMNPISAVKMATYNAAKTYGLNDIGVLEEGKDADIVILDSLESVEVHSVYKQGRIVNTEFFTKEAKPVNESMLHTVVLKNISKDKIQVKAEGKIPVIGMIPGQIVTKFLQEEVPSKDGLFTPDSEYSKLCVFERHRGTGNAAAAPIKGYGITNGAIATSVAHDSHNIIAAGDNDEDIIKAVQTIEEIQGGYALVSEGRVLGTLPLTVAGLLSQKPAKDIQKGIDELLQKAWKLGISRDIDPFITLSFMALPVIPSLRLTDLGLVDVDTFQLLKS
;
A
#
# COMPACT_ATOMS: atom_id res chain seq x y z
N MET A 1 13.02 -40.44 -2.34
CA MET A 1 11.54 -40.36 -2.39
C MET A 1 11.19 -38.91 -2.52
N TYR A 2 10.26 -38.55 -3.39
CA TYR A 2 9.79 -37.17 -3.54
C TYR A 2 8.71 -36.86 -2.50
N ASP A 3 8.61 -35.62 -2.03
CA ASP A 3 7.61 -35.19 -1.07
C ASP A 3 6.23 -35.11 -1.73
N VAL A 4 6.18 -34.63 -2.97
CA VAL A 4 4.98 -34.55 -3.80
C VAL A 4 5.37 -34.53 -5.29
N ILE A 5 4.48 -35.08 -6.13
CA ILE A 5 4.61 -35.01 -7.60
C ILE A 5 3.32 -34.43 -8.17
N PHE A 6 3.42 -33.30 -8.85
CA PHE A 6 2.34 -32.72 -9.66
C PHE A 6 2.39 -33.38 -11.04
N LYS A 7 1.36 -34.13 -11.37
CA LYS A 7 1.39 -35.06 -12.52
C LYS A 7 0.46 -34.63 -13.65
N ASN A 8 0.91 -34.86 -14.90
CA ASN A 8 0.11 -34.63 -16.11
C ASN A 8 -0.32 -33.17 -16.34
N GLY A 9 0.39 -32.18 -15.79
CA GLY A 9 0.01 -30.78 -15.90
C GLY A 9 0.54 -30.07 -17.14
N ASN A 10 -0.10 -28.95 -17.49
CA ASN A 10 0.41 -27.97 -18.45
C ASN A 10 1.35 -27.02 -17.70
N VAL A 11 2.65 -27.31 -17.69
CA VAL A 11 3.66 -26.50 -17.01
C VAL A 11 3.94 -25.23 -17.81
N VAL A 12 3.69 -24.07 -17.22
CA VAL A 12 3.91 -22.76 -17.85
C VAL A 12 5.35 -22.33 -17.65
N ASP A 13 6.17 -22.49 -18.68
CA ASP A 13 7.55 -22.02 -18.73
C ASP A 13 7.57 -20.53 -19.11
N VAL A 14 7.49 -19.68 -18.11
CA VAL A 14 7.43 -18.20 -18.27
C VAL A 14 8.71 -17.61 -18.85
N LYS A 15 9.86 -18.30 -18.70
CA LYS A 15 11.15 -17.82 -19.18
C LYS A 15 11.29 -18.01 -20.69
N ASN A 16 10.86 -19.17 -21.20
CA ASN A 16 10.91 -19.51 -22.62
C ASN A 16 9.56 -19.29 -23.33
N GLU A 17 8.55 -18.80 -22.62
CA GLU A 17 7.20 -18.45 -23.14
C GLU A 17 6.52 -19.62 -23.85
N GLN A 18 6.52 -20.80 -23.23
CA GLN A 18 5.93 -22.03 -23.74
C GLN A 18 5.17 -22.80 -22.67
N ILE A 19 4.36 -23.77 -23.10
CA ILE A 19 3.67 -24.72 -22.22
C ILE A 19 4.23 -26.11 -22.48
N LEU A 20 4.61 -26.79 -21.39
CA LEU A 20 5.18 -28.14 -21.45
C LEU A 20 4.19 -29.13 -20.78
N GLN A 21 3.93 -30.25 -21.45
CA GLN A 21 3.22 -31.39 -20.82
C GLN A 21 4.23 -32.18 -20.00
N ALA A 22 4.25 -32.01 -18.70
CA ALA A 22 5.23 -32.64 -17.82
C ALA A 22 4.72 -32.80 -16.38
N ASP A 23 5.38 -33.64 -15.61
CA ASP A 23 5.25 -33.71 -14.16
C ASP A 23 6.29 -32.78 -13.50
N ILE A 24 6.00 -32.29 -12.31
CA ILE A 24 6.95 -31.59 -11.44
C ILE A 24 7.13 -32.42 -10.17
N ALA A 25 8.36 -32.88 -9.92
CA ALA A 25 8.71 -33.54 -8.67
C ALA A 25 9.27 -32.53 -7.66
N VAL A 26 8.85 -32.61 -6.41
CA VAL A 26 9.29 -31.73 -5.31
C VAL A 26 9.94 -32.57 -4.22
N LYS A 27 11.05 -32.05 -3.70
CA LYS A 27 11.76 -32.62 -2.55
C LYS A 27 12.37 -31.52 -1.70
N ASP A 28 12.20 -31.63 -0.39
CA ASP A 28 12.73 -30.66 0.61
C ASP A 28 12.33 -29.20 0.28
N GLY A 29 11.08 -29.00 -0.17
CA GLY A 29 10.54 -27.70 -0.54
C GLY A 29 11.01 -27.11 -1.88
N LYS A 30 11.87 -27.83 -2.61
CA LYS A 30 12.43 -27.38 -3.91
C LYS A 30 11.97 -28.28 -5.05
N ILE A 31 11.95 -27.73 -6.25
CA ILE A 31 11.72 -28.48 -7.50
C ILE A 31 12.91 -29.42 -7.73
N ALA A 32 12.67 -30.70 -7.62
CA ALA A 32 13.71 -31.74 -7.86
C ALA A 32 13.87 -32.11 -9.34
N GLY A 33 12.90 -31.70 -10.18
CA GLY A 33 12.95 -31.87 -11.62
C GLY A 33 11.62 -31.70 -12.31
N ILE A 34 11.68 -31.50 -13.64
CA ILE A 34 10.52 -31.42 -14.54
C ILE A 34 10.69 -32.50 -15.59
N GLY A 35 9.69 -33.38 -15.77
CA GLY A 35 9.78 -34.52 -16.70
C GLY A 35 8.69 -35.55 -16.43
N HIS A 36 9.08 -36.84 -16.32
CA HIS A 36 8.17 -37.92 -15.97
C HIS A 36 8.65 -38.60 -14.68
N PHE A 37 7.83 -38.57 -13.66
CA PHE A 37 8.17 -39.07 -12.32
C PHE A 37 7.14 -40.09 -11.81
N SER A 38 7.56 -40.92 -10.85
CA SER A 38 6.73 -41.87 -10.14
C SER A 38 6.99 -41.76 -8.63
N GLY A 39 5.94 -41.84 -7.84
CA GLY A 39 6.01 -41.76 -6.38
C GLY A 39 4.65 -42.06 -5.74
N GLU A 40 4.59 -42.00 -4.41
CA GLU A 40 3.39 -42.34 -3.65
C GLU A 40 2.44 -41.12 -3.48
N ASN A 41 3.01 -39.94 -3.25
CA ASN A 41 2.24 -38.70 -3.06
C ASN A 41 2.11 -37.97 -4.40
N VAL A 42 0.98 -38.14 -5.07
CA VAL A 42 0.71 -37.64 -6.42
C VAL A 42 -0.50 -36.74 -6.41
N ILE A 43 -0.37 -35.58 -7.02
CA ILE A 43 -1.45 -34.63 -7.29
C ILE A 43 -1.69 -34.66 -8.81
N ASP A 44 -2.90 -35.07 -9.20
CA ASP A 44 -3.29 -35.09 -10.61
C ASP A 44 -3.64 -33.69 -11.09
N CYS A 45 -2.86 -33.19 -12.04
CA CYS A 45 -3.03 -31.90 -12.69
C CYS A 45 -3.53 -32.01 -14.14
N THR A 46 -4.14 -33.15 -14.50
CA THR A 46 -4.67 -33.36 -15.86
C THR A 46 -5.63 -32.23 -16.24
N GLY A 47 -5.33 -31.56 -17.37
CA GLY A 47 -6.12 -30.43 -17.87
C GLY A 47 -5.87 -29.09 -17.16
N LYS A 48 -5.10 -29.07 -16.07
CA LYS A 48 -4.77 -27.84 -15.33
C LYS A 48 -3.44 -27.25 -15.78
N TYR A 49 -3.25 -25.95 -15.45
CA TYR A 49 -2.00 -25.24 -15.69
C TYR A 49 -1.22 -25.10 -14.40
N ILE A 50 0.09 -25.30 -14.47
CA ILE A 50 1.01 -25.18 -13.34
C ILE A 50 1.89 -23.97 -13.60
N THR A 51 1.79 -22.93 -12.78
CA THR A 51 2.56 -21.68 -12.87
C THR A 51 3.45 -21.52 -11.65
N PRO A 52 4.53 -20.70 -11.73
CA PRO A 52 5.21 -20.24 -10.53
C PRO A 52 4.25 -19.45 -9.63
N GLY A 53 4.54 -19.38 -8.32
CA GLY A 53 3.85 -18.50 -7.39
C GLY A 53 3.94 -17.03 -7.82
N PHE A 54 2.83 -16.29 -7.67
CA PHE A 54 2.77 -14.89 -8.07
C PHE A 54 3.52 -14.01 -7.08
N ILE A 55 4.11 -12.93 -7.60
CA ILE A 55 4.91 -11.96 -6.86
C ILE A 55 4.25 -10.60 -6.99
N ASP A 56 3.96 -9.96 -5.87
CA ASP A 56 3.62 -8.55 -5.81
C ASP A 56 4.90 -7.73 -5.68
N ALA A 57 5.19 -6.92 -6.69
CA ALA A 57 6.47 -6.23 -6.77
C ALA A 57 6.55 -4.95 -5.91
N HIS A 58 5.43 -4.47 -5.38
CA HIS A 58 5.38 -3.32 -4.47
C HIS A 58 4.03 -3.28 -3.75
N VAL A 59 4.06 -3.29 -2.43
CA VAL A 59 2.85 -3.24 -1.60
C VAL A 59 3.10 -2.56 -0.26
N HIS A 60 2.10 -1.80 0.21
CA HIS A 60 1.99 -1.34 1.58
C HIS A 60 1.06 -2.29 2.32
N ILE A 61 1.62 -3.19 3.14
CA ILE A 61 0.81 -4.16 3.91
C ILE A 61 -0.15 -3.42 4.84
N GLU A 62 0.24 -2.25 5.30
CA GLU A 62 -0.50 -1.33 6.16
C GLU A 62 -1.88 -0.97 5.59
N SER A 63 -1.97 -0.78 4.30
CA SER A 63 -3.24 -0.46 3.61
C SER A 63 -4.29 -1.55 3.73
N SER A 64 -3.87 -2.79 3.99
CA SER A 64 -4.79 -3.88 4.35
C SER A 64 -5.30 -3.81 5.78
N MET A 65 -4.70 -2.98 6.65
CA MET A 65 -4.94 -2.92 8.10
C MET A 65 -4.65 -4.24 8.84
N ALA A 66 -4.08 -5.23 8.18
CA ALA A 66 -3.78 -6.54 8.73
C ALA A 66 -2.30 -6.68 9.06
N THR A 67 -1.99 -7.45 10.10
CA THR A 67 -0.59 -7.84 10.36
C THR A 67 -0.06 -8.71 9.20
N PRO A 68 1.27 -8.82 8.99
CA PRO A 68 1.84 -9.66 7.93
C PRO A 68 1.34 -11.11 7.92
N MET A 69 1.06 -11.69 9.09
CA MET A 69 0.47 -13.03 9.20
C MET A 69 -0.97 -13.07 8.66
N GLU A 70 -1.82 -12.11 9.01
CA GLU A 70 -3.21 -12.05 8.54
C GLU A 70 -3.28 -11.66 7.06
N PHE A 71 -2.39 -10.77 6.61
CA PHE A 71 -2.23 -10.45 5.20
C PHE A 71 -1.85 -11.69 4.37
N SER A 72 -0.93 -12.53 4.90
CA SER A 72 -0.58 -13.81 4.25
C SER A 72 -1.80 -14.70 4.04
N LYS A 73 -2.69 -14.79 5.04
CA LYS A 73 -3.93 -15.57 4.94
C LYS A 73 -4.89 -15.02 3.88
N ALA A 74 -4.89 -13.71 3.68
CA ALA A 74 -5.74 -13.06 2.69
C ALA A 74 -5.22 -13.25 1.25
N VAL A 75 -3.91 -13.11 1.01
CA VAL A 75 -3.37 -13.05 -0.37
C VAL A 75 -2.93 -14.41 -0.93
N MET A 76 -2.43 -15.31 -0.08
CA MET A 76 -1.89 -16.60 -0.56
C MET A 76 -2.93 -17.48 -1.25
N PRO A 77 -4.20 -17.57 -0.79
CA PRO A 77 -5.23 -18.34 -1.51
C PRO A 77 -5.48 -17.86 -2.94
N HIS A 78 -5.14 -16.60 -3.25
CA HIS A 78 -5.22 -16.01 -4.59
C HIS A 78 -3.97 -16.22 -5.45
N GLY A 79 -3.01 -17.04 -5.00
CA GLY A 79 -1.81 -17.38 -5.77
C GLY A 79 -0.59 -16.53 -5.49
N THR A 80 -0.68 -15.46 -4.71
CA THR A 80 0.48 -14.65 -4.34
C THR A 80 1.28 -15.35 -3.25
N THR A 81 2.52 -15.73 -3.55
CA THR A 81 3.42 -16.45 -2.64
C THR A 81 4.57 -15.59 -2.13
N THR A 82 4.76 -14.42 -2.75
CA THR A 82 5.83 -13.47 -2.38
C THR A 82 5.36 -12.04 -2.60
N VAL A 83 5.77 -11.14 -1.72
CA VAL A 83 5.55 -9.70 -1.84
C VAL A 83 6.83 -8.92 -1.50
N ILE A 84 6.96 -7.72 -2.09
CA ILE A 84 7.99 -6.75 -1.78
C ILE A 84 7.29 -5.57 -1.10
N ALA A 85 7.49 -5.46 0.21
CA ALA A 85 6.80 -4.48 1.04
C ALA A 85 7.65 -3.24 1.26
N ASP A 86 7.05 -2.06 1.13
CA ASP A 86 7.61 -0.79 1.59
C ASP A 86 6.85 -0.34 2.85
N PRO A 87 7.42 -0.52 4.06
CA PRO A 87 6.72 -0.25 5.32
C PRO A 87 6.86 1.21 5.77
N HIS A 88 6.85 2.17 4.83
CA HIS A 88 7.12 3.57 5.18
C HIS A 88 6.08 4.14 6.16
N GLU A 89 4.84 3.66 6.12
CA GLU A 89 3.78 4.10 7.03
C GLU A 89 4.08 3.71 8.48
N LEU A 90 4.41 2.45 8.74
CA LEU A 90 4.82 2.00 10.08
C LEU A 90 6.09 2.72 10.54
N VAL A 91 7.06 2.90 9.64
CA VAL A 91 8.34 3.53 9.96
C VAL A 91 8.18 5.04 10.21
N ASN A 92 7.21 5.72 9.57
CA ASN A 92 6.83 7.09 9.94
C ASN A 92 6.37 7.20 11.41
N VAL A 93 5.74 6.15 11.93
CA VAL A 93 5.25 6.14 13.32
C VAL A 93 6.35 5.82 14.33
N LYS A 94 7.19 4.77 14.06
CA LYS A 94 8.09 4.21 15.07
C LYS A 94 9.54 3.98 14.59
N GLY A 95 9.90 4.46 13.42
CA GLY A 95 11.30 4.41 12.94
C GLY A 95 11.90 3.00 12.98
N ASN A 96 13.05 2.89 13.62
CA ASN A 96 13.78 1.62 13.75
C ASN A 96 12.98 0.51 14.44
N GLU A 97 12.12 0.83 15.42
CA GLU A 97 11.27 -0.17 16.08
C GLU A 97 10.25 -0.76 15.10
N ALA A 98 9.75 0.03 14.17
CA ALA A 98 8.84 -0.45 13.12
C ALA A 98 9.59 -1.30 12.06
N MET A 99 10.81 -0.93 11.70
CA MET A 99 11.67 -1.78 10.85
C MET A 99 11.93 -3.15 11.48
N GLU A 100 12.26 -3.18 12.77
CA GLU A 100 12.45 -4.43 13.52
C GLU A 100 11.18 -5.27 13.51
N TYR A 101 10.03 -4.63 13.83
CA TYR A 101 8.75 -5.31 13.85
C TYR A 101 8.39 -5.94 12.48
N ILE A 102 8.51 -5.18 11.39
CA ILE A 102 8.12 -5.70 10.07
C ILE A 102 9.05 -6.82 9.59
N LEU A 103 10.36 -6.73 9.87
CA LEU A 103 11.33 -7.77 9.53
C LEU A 103 11.11 -9.05 10.34
N ASP A 104 10.84 -8.92 11.64
CA ASP A 104 10.49 -10.07 12.49
C ASP A 104 9.18 -10.73 12.04
N ALA A 105 8.15 -9.93 11.78
CA ALA A 105 6.86 -10.42 11.32
C ALA A 105 6.95 -11.06 9.92
N ALA A 106 7.77 -10.51 9.03
CA ALA A 106 8.06 -11.07 7.72
C ALA A 106 8.77 -12.44 7.83
N GLY A 107 9.73 -12.57 8.74
CA GLY A 107 10.42 -13.84 9.01
C GLY A 107 9.53 -14.92 9.62
N ASP A 108 8.44 -14.53 10.29
CA ASP A 108 7.46 -15.45 10.88
C ASP A 108 6.30 -15.79 9.95
N ALA A 109 6.00 -14.94 8.98
CA ALA A 109 4.92 -15.12 8.02
C ALA A 109 5.18 -16.29 7.05
N PRO A 110 4.16 -17.02 6.64
CA PRO A 110 4.30 -18.08 5.64
C PRO A 110 4.44 -17.53 4.20
N LEU A 111 3.98 -16.32 3.95
CA LEU A 111 4.21 -15.56 2.72
C LEU A 111 5.68 -15.14 2.65
N GLY A 112 6.31 -15.22 1.50
CA GLY A 112 7.63 -14.61 1.30
C GLY A 112 7.50 -13.09 1.33
N ILE A 113 7.91 -12.44 2.40
CA ILE A 113 7.87 -10.98 2.52
C ILE A 113 9.30 -10.45 2.53
N TYR A 114 9.65 -9.73 1.47
CA TYR A 114 10.86 -8.94 1.39
C TYR A 114 10.54 -7.48 1.66
N VAL A 115 11.51 -6.73 2.17
CA VAL A 115 11.28 -5.38 2.69
C VAL A 115 12.22 -4.40 1.98
N MET A 116 11.67 -3.25 1.58
CA MET A 116 12.43 -2.10 1.13
C MET A 116 12.60 -1.13 2.31
N MET A 117 13.78 -0.54 2.47
CA MET A 117 14.01 0.49 3.51
C MET A 117 13.37 1.80 3.07
N PRO A 118 12.45 2.39 3.83
CA PRO A 118 11.76 3.62 3.43
C PRO A 118 12.70 4.79 3.16
N SER A 119 12.51 5.46 2.03
CA SER A 119 13.38 6.56 1.59
C SER A 119 13.01 7.92 2.19
N SER A 120 11.70 8.18 2.34
CA SER A 120 11.14 9.53 2.51
C SER A 120 10.41 9.64 3.86
N ILE A 121 11.16 9.62 4.96
CA ILE A 121 10.64 9.79 6.32
C ILE A 121 11.43 10.87 7.05
N PRO A 122 10.77 12.00 7.36
CA PRO A 122 9.43 12.41 6.92
C PRO A 122 9.34 12.64 5.41
N ALA A 123 8.12 12.58 4.86
CA ALA A 123 7.90 12.89 3.45
C ALA A 123 8.12 14.38 3.15
N THR A 124 7.67 15.27 4.06
CA THR A 124 7.84 16.72 3.96
C THR A 124 8.18 17.36 5.31
N PRO A 125 8.70 18.61 5.33
CA PRO A 125 8.91 19.36 6.57
C PRO A 125 7.62 20.01 7.11
N PHE A 126 6.46 19.80 6.50
CA PHE A 126 5.20 20.50 6.82
C PHE A 126 4.28 19.73 7.76
N GLU A 127 4.79 18.69 8.41
CA GLU A 127 4.02 17.84 9.33
C GLU A 127 4.92 17.30 10.45
N THR A 128 4.31 16.95 11.58
CA THR A 128 5.00 16.26 12.66
C THR A 128 4.79 14.75 12.50
N ASN A 129 5.86 14.01 12.36
CA ASN A 129 5.85 12.55 12.30
C ASN A 129 6.43 11.92 13.58
N GLY A 130 6.26 10.60 13.73
CA GLY A 130 6.72 9.86 14.90
C GLY A 130 8.23 9.68 14.94
N ALA A 131 8.87 9.51 13.79
CA ALA A 131 10.30 9.26 13.68
C ALA A 131 10.92 9.96 12.46
N ASP A 132 12.21 10.19 12.53
CA ASP A 132 13.06 10.47 11.37
C ASP A 132 13.79 9.17 11.04
N PHE A 133 13.88 8.82 9.75
CA PHE A 133 14.59 7.61 9.31
C PHE A 133 15.71 7.99 8.37
N THR A 134 16.90 8.15 8.93
CA THR A 134 18.08 8.69 8.24
C THR A 134 18.93 7.59 7.59
N ALA A 135 19.90 7.98 6.74
CA ALA A 135 20.87 7.01 6.21
C ALA A 135 21.68 6.31 7.30
N GLU A 136 21.86 6.95 8.48
CA GLU A 136 22.54 6.31 9.62
C GLU A 136 21.68 5.19 10.23
N ASP A 137 20.35 5.43 10.33
CA ASP A 137 19.39 4.42 10.80
C ASP A 137 19.33 3.21 9.89
N MET A 138 19.45 3.42 8.57
CA MET A 138 19.40 2.36 7.57
C MET A 138 20.60 1.41 7.60
N LYS A 139 21.77 1.85 8.09
CA LYS A 139 23.00 1.06 8.05
C LYS A 139 22.86 -0.30 8.72
N GLN A 140 22.12 -0.39 9.82
CA GLN A 140 21.92 -1.63 10.55
C GLN A 140 21.05 -2.63 9.80
N TRP A 141 20.20 -2.17 8.90
CA TRP A 141 19.24 -3.01 8.15
C TRP A 141 19.75 -3.45 6.79
N LYS A 142 20.68 -2.70 6.20
CA LYS A 142 21.15 -2.89 4.83
C LYS A 142 21.59 -4.33 4.49
N GLU A 143 22.23 -5.01 5.44
CA GLU A 143 22.72 -6.38 5.27
C GLU A 143 21.72 -7.44 5.74
N HIS A 144 20.51 -7.06 6.16
CA HIS A 144 19.49 -8.01 6.59
C HIS A 144 18.98 -8.83 5.39
N PRO A 145 18.86 -10.18 5.50
CA PRO A 145 18.57 -11.04 4.36
C PRO A 145 17.20 -10.81 3.69
N LEU A 146 16.26 -10.19 4.40
CA LEU A 146 14.95 -9.83 3.86
C LEU A 146 14.91 -8.42 3.27
N VAL A 147 15.98 -7.61 3.40
CA VAL A 147 16.05 -6.25 2.85
C VAL A 147 16.64 -6.28 1.44
N LEU A 148 15.89 -5.78 0.46
CA LEU A 148 16.30 -5.78 -0.95
C LEU A 148 16.89 -4.46 -1.41
N GLY A 149 16.53 -3.35 -0.76
CA GLY A 149 16.98 -2.04 -1.21
C GLY A 149 16.33 -0.86 -0.53
N LEU A 150 16.31 0.26 -1.25
CA LEU A 150 15.65 1.49 -0.85
C LEU A 150 14.24 1.53 -1.41
N GLY A 151 13.25 1.78 -0.54
CA GLY A 151 11.86 1.97 -0.88
C GLY A 151 11.64 3.22 -1.74
N GLU A 152 10.42 3.38 -2.18
CA GLU A 152 10.03 4.41 -3.14
C GLU A 152 10.57 5.81 -2.80
N VAL A 153 11.32 6.39 -3.75
CA VAL A 153 11.88 7.74 -3.63
C VAL A 153 10.82 8.76 -4.03
N MET A 154 9.90 9.07 -3.09
CA MET A 154 8.73 9.92 -3.33
C MET A 154 9.08 11.38 -3.60
N CYS A 155 10.09 11.91 -2.93
CA CYS A 155 10.48 13.31 -3.09
C CYS A 155 11.49 13.48 -4.24
N TYR A 156 11.09 13.26 -5.50
CA TYR A 156 11.97 13.50 -6.65
C TYR A 156 12.50 14.94 -6.73
N PRO A 157 11.80 16.01 -6.29
CA PRO A 157 12.39 17.35 -6.25
C PRO A 157 13.63 17.43 -5.37
N ALA A 158 13.70 16.70 -4.26
CA ALA A 158 14.88 16.62 -3.41
C ALA A 158 16.06 15.92 -4.11
N VAL A 159 15.78 14.91 -4.94
CA VAL A 159 16.80 14.25 -5.78
C VAL A 159 17.34 15.22 -6.83
N LEU A 160 16.46 15.94 -7.53
CA LEU A 160 16.83 16.90 -8.57
C LEU A 160 17.63 18.08 -8.02
N SER A 161 17.27 18.56 -6.82
CA SER A 161 18.01 19.61 -6.11
C SER A 161 19.25 19.11 -5.37
N LYS A 162 19.48 17.79 -5.36
CA LYS A 162 20.59 17.11 -4.67
C LYS A 162 20.61 17.39 -3.16
N GLU A 163 19.45 17.29 -2.53
CA GLU A 163 19.34 17.48 -1.10
C GLU A 163 20.19 16.44 -0.34
N GLU A 164 20.92 16.89 0.67
CA GLU A 164 21.94 16.09 1.36
C GLU A 164 21.40 14.78 1.93
N GLN A 165 20.20 14.80 2.53
CA GLN A 165 19.66 13.62 3.21
C GLN A 165 19.27 12.52 2.23
N ILE A 166 18.54 12.85 1.16
CA ILE A 166 18.18 11.85 0.15
C ILE A 166 19.42 11.33 -0.60
N MET A 167 20.38 12.19 -0.91
CA MET A 167 21.61 11.77 -1.58
C MET A 167 22.45 10.80 -0.72
N LYS A 168 22.47 10.97 0.60
CA LYS A 168 23.12 10.01 1.51
C LYS A 168 22.43 8.63 1.50
N LYS A 169 21.10 8.60 1.43
CA LYS A 169 20.32 7.34 1.36
C LYS A 169 20.59 6.63 0.02
N LEU A 170 20.55 7.35 -1.09
CA LEU A 170 20.88 6.82 -2.42
C LEU A 170 22.30 6.26 -2.48
N GLU A 171 23.30 6.96 -1.97
CA GLU A 171 24.69 6.47 -1.94
C GLU A 171 24.85 5.25 -1.01
N LEU A 172 24.15 5.20 0.14
CA LEU A 172 24.16 4.04 1.04
C LEU A 172 23.63 2.79 0.33
N CYS A 173 22.55 2.94 -0.45
CA CYS A 173 21.87 1.83 -1.14
C CYS A 173 22.42 1.55 -2.55
N LYS A 174 23.54 2.17 -2.92
CA LYS A 174 24.17 1.94 -4.22
C LYS A 174 24.53 0.47 -4.42
N GLY A 175 24.06 -0.09 -5.55
CA GLY A 175 24.21 -1.50 -5.87
C GLY A 175 23.10 -2.42 -5.35
N MET A 176 22.16 -1.88 -4.59
CA MET A 176 20.88 -2.50 -4.25
C MET A 176 19.79 -2.01 -5.21
N VAL A 177 18.59 -2.55 -5.12
CA VAL A 177 17.43 -1.98 -5.84
C VAL A 177 17.01 -0.67 -5.17
N ILE A 178 16.71 0.33 -5.97
CA ILE A 178 16.17 1.62 -5.52
C ILE A 178 14.85 1.84 -6.25
N ASP A 179 13.76 1.76 -5.51
CA ASP A 179 12.43 1.98 -6.06
C ASP A 179 12.11 3.47 -6.19
N GLY A 180 11.33 3.80 -7.20
CA GLY A 180 10.93 5.16 -7.50
C GLY A 180 9.42 5.39 -7.37
N HIS A 181 9.10 6.67 -7.24
CA HIS A 181 7.76 7.24 -7.21
C HIS A 181 7.83 8.59 -7.93
N ALA A 182 7.51 8.60 -9.20
CA ALA A 182 7.78 9.76 -10.05
C ALA A 182 6.63 10.07 -11.02
N PRO A 183 5.42 10.40 -10.49
CA PRO A 183 4.26 10.68 -11.33
C PRO A 183 4.53 11.86 -12.28
N GLY A 184 4.33 11.64 -13.59
CA GLY A 184 4.49 12.67 -14.62
C GLY A 184 5.91 13.15 -14.88
N LEU A 185 6.93 12.59 -14.23
CA LEU A 185 8.33 12.98 -14.45
C LEU A 185 8.80 12.54 -15.84
N SER A 186 9.41 13.46 -16.59
CA SER A 186 9.81 13.27 -17.99
C SER A 186 11.05 14.07 -18.36
N GLY A 187 11.60 13.83 -19.55
CA GLY A 187 12.70 14.60 -20.13
C GLY A 187 13.99 14.60 -19.31
N GLU A 188 14.62 15.76 -19.16
CA GLU A 188 15.91 15.88 -18.45
C GLU A 188 15.78 15.60 -16.94
N ASP A 189 14.65 15.91 -16.32
CA ASP A 189 14.39 15.63 -14.91
C ASP A 189 14.29 14.10 -14.67
N LEU A 190 13.58 13.37 -15.54
CA LEU A 190 13.57 11.91 -15.51
C LEU A 190 14.97 11.32 -15.65
N LYS A 191 15.76 11.84 -16.57
CA LYS A 191 17.14 11.40 -16.78
C LYS A 191 17.99 11.62 -15.52
N ALA A 192 17.88 12.80 -14.88
CA ALA A 192 18.61 13.09 -13.65
C ALA A 192 18.18 12.16 -12.49
N TYR A 193 16.90 11.81 -12.41
CA TYR A 193 16.36 10.87 -11.43
C TYR A 193 16.90 9.45 -11.63
N VAL A 194 16.95 8.98 -12.87
CA VAL A 194 17.55 7.68 -13.22
C VAL A 194 19.07 7.66 -12.98
N GLU A 195 19.78 8.74 -13.33
CA GLU A 195 21.21 8.88 -13.07
C GLU A 195 21.57 8.90 -11.57
N ALA A 196 20.63 9.29 -10.71
CA ALA A 196 20.76 9.19 -9.26
C ALA A 196 20.66 7.74 -8.74
N GLY A 197 20.31 6.78 -9.61
CA GLY A 197 20.28 5.36 -9.32
C GLY A 197 18.90 4.76 -9.13
N VAL A 198 17.82 5.53 -9.30
CA VAL A 198 16.44 5.03 -9.18
C VAL A 198 16.12 4.12 -10.37
N MET A 199 15.58 2.92 -10.08
CA MET A 199 15.49 1.81 -11.04
C MET A 199 14.07 1.50 -11.48
N THR A 200 13.06 1.82 -10.67
CA THR A 200 11.66 1.44 -10.90
C THR A 200 10.72 2.64 -10.82
N ASP A 201 9.48 2.47 -11.29
CA ASP A 201 8.38 3.40 -11.04
C ASP A 201 7.03 2.65 -11.10
N HIS A 202 6.11 2.99 -10.19
CA HIS A 202 4.75 2.43 -10.13
C HIS A 202 3.65 3.49 -10.35
N GLU A 203 4.02 4.76 -10.54
CA GLU A 203 3.10 5.90 -10.64
C GLU A 203 2.62 6.21 -12.06
N CYS A 204 3.11 5.48 -13.07
CA CYS A 204 2.66 5.69 -14.44
C CYS A 204 1.15 5.54 -14.60
N THR A 205 0.51 6.53 -15.22
CA THR A 205 -0.93 6.55 -15.50
C THR A 205 -1.29 6.25 -16.95
N SER A 206 -0.29 6.25 -17.85
CA SER A 206 -0.44 5.95 -19.28
C SER A 206 0.71 5.08 -19.79
N PHE A 207 0.47 4.41 -20.92
CA PHE A 207 1.51 3.61 -21.57
C PHE A 207 2.64 4.49 -22.13
N GLU A 208 2.33 5.67 -22.62
CA GLU A 208 3.31 6.62 -23.17
C GLU A 208 4.30 7.07 -22.11
N GLU A 209 3.82 7.42 -20.91
CA GLU A 209 4.67 7.73 -19.75
C GLU A 209 5.53 6.53 -19.36
N ALA A 210 4.92 5.35 -19.23
CA ALA A 210 5.62 4.11 -18.88
C ALA A 210 6.71 3.75 -19.91
N LYS A 211 6.44 3.94 -21.20
CA LYS A 211 7.38 3.71 -22.29
C LYS A 211 8.57 4.68 -22.24
N GLU A 212 8.32 5.98 -21.98
CA GLU A 212 9.41 6.97 -21.82
C GLU A 212 10.36 6.56 -20.69
N LYS A 213 9.80 6.18 -19.51
CA LYS A 213 10.58 5.70 -18.37
C LYS A 213 11.35 4.41 -18.68
N CYS A 214 10.74 3.46 -19.41
CA CYS A 214 11.45 2.26 -19.90
C CYS A 214 12.64 2.60 -20.79
N LEU A 215 12.45 3.52 -21.72
CA LEU A 215 13.52 3.97 -22.63
C LEU A 215 14.64 4.72 -21.90
N ALA A 216 14.32 5.36 -20.76
CA ALA A 216 15.30 5.94 -19.86
C ALA A 216 16.03 4.89 -18.99
N GLY A 217 15.61 3.61 -19.02
CA GLY A 217 16.26 2.49 -18.32
C GLY A 217 15.52 1.97 -17.09
N MET A 218 14.34 2.52 -16.76
CA MET A 218 13.55 2.08 -15.60
C MET A 218 12.77 0.80 -15.88
N LYS A 219 12.35 0.14 -14.79
CA LYS A 219 11.35 -0.93 -14.78
C LYS A 219 10.02 -0.38 -14.28
N ILE A 220 8.92 -0.86 -14.86
CA ILE A 220 7.59 -0.35 -14.55
C ILE A 220 6.79 -1.39 -13.79
N LEU A 221 6.29 -0.99 -12.64
CA LEU A 221 5.37 -1.74 -11.82
C LEU A 221 3.94 -1.28 -12.15
N VAL A 222 3.18 -2.13 -12.82
CA VAL A 222 1.80 -1.80 -13.24
C VAL A 222 0.87 -2.01 -12.06
N ARG A 223 0.42 -0.90 -11.50
CA ARG A 223 -0.38 -0.85 -10.28
C ARG A 223 -1.85 -1.15 -10.52
N GLU A 224 -2.43 -1.99 -9.64
CA GLU A 224 -3.88 -2.26 -9.59
C GLU A 224 -4.30 -2.46 -8.12
N GLY A 225 -4.37 -1.37 -7.41
CA GLY A 225 -4.77 -1.30 -6.00
C GLY A 225 -6.26 -1.10 -5.80
N SER A 226 -6.64 -0.63 -4.62
CA SER A 226 -8.03 -0.24 -4.31
C SER A 226 -8.33 1.18 -4.78
N ALA A 227 -7.41 2.12 -4.60
CA ALA A 227 -7.58 3.52 -4.97
C ALA A 227 -7.05 3.84 -6.38
N ALA A 228 -5.87 3.33 -6.73
CA ALA A 228 -5.21 3.59 -8.00
C ALA A 228 -5.16 2.34 -8.88
N ARG A 229 -5.69 2.45 -10.11
CA ARG A 229 -5.92 1.32 -11.03
C ARG A 229 -5.45 1.66 -12.44
N ASN A 230 -4.24 1.22 -12.79
CA ASN A 230 -3.57 1.63 -14.01
C ASN A 230 -3.37 0.50 -15.04
N VAL A 231 -3.78 -0.75 -14.71
CA VAL A 231 -3.63 -1.91 -15.61
C VAL A 231 -4.27 -1.65 -16.97
N GLU A 232 -5.49 -1.11 -17.01
CA GLU A 232 -6.21 -0.88 -18.28
C GLU A 232 -5.46 0.10 -19.18
N ASN A 233 -5.03 1.24 -18.63
CA ASN A 233 -4.38 2.30 -19.39
C ASN A 233 -3.01 1.88 -19.92
N ILE A 234 -2.24 1.14 -19.11
CA ILE A 234 -0.88 0.74 -19.47
C ILE A 234 -0.87 -0.50 -20.36
N VAL A 235 -1.62 -1.54 -19.98
CA VAL A 235 -1.62 -2.81 -20.70
C VAL A 235 -2.22 -2.69 -22.10
N SER A 236 -3.23 -1.83 -22.29
CA SER A 236 -3.81 -1.57 -23.63
C SER A 236 -2.79 -1.04 -24.64
N GLY A 237 -1.77 -0.33 -24.21
CA GLY A 237 -0.62 0.07 -25.02
C GLY A 237 0.41 -1.06 -25.14
N LEU A 238 0.75 -1.71 -24.01
CA LEU A 238 1.75 -2.77 -23.96
C LEU A 238 1.42 -3.99 -24.85
N VAL A 239 0.13 -4.30 -25.01
CA VAL A 239 -0.34 -5.36 -25.95
C VAL A 239 0.04 -5.05 -27.40
N LYS A 240 0.12 -3.76 -27.78
CA LYS A 240 0.50 -3.33 -29.12
C LYS A 240 2.02 -3.28 -29.34
N GLU A 241 2.78 -3.14 -28.27
CA GLU A 241 4.24 -3.04 -28.26
C GLU A 241 4.86 -4.08 -27.30
N PRO A 242 4.72 -5.40 -27.59
CA PRO A 242 5.07 -6.48 -26.66
C PRO A 242 6.58 -6.59 -26.38
N GLU A 243 7.44 -5.95 -27.17
CA GLU A 243 8.88 -5.89 -26.93
C GLU A 243 9.28 -5.25 -25.60
N PHE A 244 8.38 -4.42 -25.02
CA PHE A 244 8.58 -3.81 -23.71
C PHE A 244 8.23 -4.72 -22.52
N ILE A 245 7.51 -5.83 -22.71
CA ILE A 245 7.01 -6.71 -21.62
C ILE A 245 8.12 -7.09 -20.61
N ALA A 246 9.35 -7.29 -21.05
CA ALA A 246 10.48 -7.62 -20.18
C ALA A 246 10.87 -6.50 -19.17
N HIS A 247 10.31 -5.33 -19.31
CA HIS A 247 10.51 -4.19 -18.42
C HIS A 247 9.34 -3.96 -17.45
N PHE A 248 8.25 -4.70 -17.62
CA PHE A 248 7.02 -4.54 -16.84
C PHE A 248 6.81 -5.69 -15.86
N MET A 249 6.27 -5.38 -14.71
CA MET A 249 5.80 -6.32 -13.69
C MET A 249 4.53 -5.76 -13.04
N PHE A 250 3.85 -6.55 -12.21
CA PHE A 250 2.64 -6.10 -11.51
C PHE A 250 2.93 -5.77 -10.06
N CYS A 251 2.16 -4.81 -9.54
CA CYS A 251 2.08 -4.52 -8.12
C CYS A 251 0.63 -4.18 -7.71
N THR A 252 0.38 -4.15 -6.42
CA THR A 252 -0.91 -3.71 -5.88
C THR A 252 -0.83 -2.33 -5.23
N ASP A 253 0.32 -1.95 -4.70
CA ASP A 253 0.50 -0.73 -3.94
C ASP A 253 -0.44 -0.72 -2.72
N ASP A 254 -1.47 0.13 -2.69
CA ASP A 254 -2.52 0.17 -1.67
C ASP A 254 -3.68 -0.74 -2.03
N LYS A 255 -3.76 -1.94 -1.44
CA LYS A 255 -4.89 -2.86 -1.67
C LYS A 255 -5.55 -3.31 -0.37
N HIS A 256 -6.83 -3.03 -0.25
CA HIS A 256 -7.63 -3.30 0.93
C HIS A 256 -8.16 -4.74 0.94
N LEU A 257 -8.48 -5.26 2.14
CA LEU A 257 -8.94 -6.63 2.32
C LEU A 257 -10.22 -6.97 1.55
N ASP A 258 -11.18 -6.04 1.46
CA ASP A 258 -12.42 -6.22 0.70
C ASP A 258 -12.15 -6.38 -0.80
N THR A 259 -11.25 -5.60 -1.32
CA THR A 259 -10.82 -5.67 -2.72
C THR A 259 -10.09 -6.98 -3.00
N ILE A 260 -9.24 -7.43 -2.06
CA ILE A 260 -8.56 -8.73 -2.16
C ILE A 260 -9.58 -9.88 -2.15
N GLU A 261 -10.55 -9.85 -1.24
CA GLU A 261 -11.56 -10.91 -1.13
C GLU A 261 -12.46 -10.98 -2.38
N ASN A 262 -12.87 -9.84 -2.92
CA ASN A 262 -13.83 -9.78 -4.02
C ASN A 262 -13.20 -9.97 -5.41
N GLU A 263 -11.98 -9.50 -5.62
CA GLU A 263 -11.33 -9.49 -6.94
C GLU A 263 -10.14 -10.45 -7.02
N GLY A 264 -9.48 -10.71 -5.90
CA GLY A 264 -8.18 -11.37 -5.82
C GLY A 264 -7.03 -10.37 -5.65
N HIS A 265 -5.81 -10.89 -5.65
CA HIS A 265 -4.59 -10.09 -5.49
C HIS A 265 -3.87 -9.94 -6.84
N ILE A 266 -2.62 -10.37 -7.00
CA ILE A 266 -1.91 -10.34 -8.30
C ILE A 266 -2.62 -11.19 -9.39
N SER A 267 -3.37 -12.22 -8.99
CA SER A 267 -4.23 -12.97 -9.91
C SER A 267 -5.22 -12.09 -10.68
N TYR A 268 -5.73 -11.03 -10.05
CA TYR A 268 -6.62 -10.07 -10.71
C TYR A 268 -5.89 -9.24 -11.77
N ASN A 269 -4.66 -8.77 -11.49
CA ASN A 269 -3.84 -8.04 -12.46
C ASN A 269 -3.56 -8.90 -13.71
N ILE A 270 -3.22 -10.18 -13.51
CA ILE A 270 -3.01 -11.15 -14.59
C ILE A 270 -4.30 -11.31 -15.41
N LYS A 271 -5.42 -11.62 -14.74
CA LYS A 271 -6.73 -11.83 -15.37
C LYS A 271 -7.18 -10.62 -16.18
N LYS A 272 -7.11 -9.42 -15.60
CA LYS A 272 -7.49 -8.17 -16.26
C LYS A 272 -6.61 -7.91 -17.49
N SER A 273 -5.31 -8.16 -17.42
CA SER A 273 -4.39 -8.01 -18.54
C SER A 273 -4.70 -8.96 -19.71
N ILE A 274 -5.06 -10.21 -19.40
CA ILE A 274 -5.48 -11.19 -20.41
C ILE A 274 -6.79 -10.74 -21.07
N GLN A 275 -7.75 -10.24 -20.30
CA GLN A 275 -9.01 -9.70 -20.83
C GLN A 275 -8.79 -8.51 -21.78
N LEU A 276 -7.73 -7.73 -21.57
CA LEU A 276 -7.30 -6.64 -22.47
C LEU A 276 -6.53 -7.12 -23.71
N GLY A 277 -6.34 -8.44 -23.87
CA GLY A 277 -5.70 -9.05 -25.03
C GLY A 277 -4.22 -9.42 -24.86
N MET A 278 -3.68 -9.35 -23.65
CA MET A 278 -2.31 -9.79 -23.38
C MET A 278 -2.21 -11.32 -23.51
N ASN A 279 -1.08 -11.81 -24.04
CA ASN A 279 -0.80 -13.24 -24.05
C ASN A 279 -0.77 -13.76 -22.59
N PRO A 280 -1.48 -14.86 -22.26
CA PRO A 280 -1.56 -15.36 -20.89
C PRO A 280 -0.20 -15.69 -20.27
N ILE A 281 0.75 -16.27 -21.02
CA ILE A 281 2.09 -16.59 -20.52
C ILE A 281 2.86 -15.30 -20.20
N SER A 282 2.73 -14.28 -21.05
CA SER A 282 3.36 -12.97 -20.83
C SER A 282 2.80 -12.28 -19.59
N ALA A 283 1.48 -12.37 -19.34
CA ALA A 283 0.88 -11.84 -18.13
C ALA A 283 1.38 -12.55 -16.86
N VAL A 284 1.47 -13.89 -16.88
CA VAL A 284 2.07 -14.65 -15.78
C VAL A 284 3.56 -14.32 -15.62
N LYS A 285 4.31 -14.10 -16.71
CA LYS A 285 5.73 -13.70 -16.69
C LYS A 285 5.91 -12.36 -15.97
N MET A 286 5.03 -11.38 -16.20
CA MET A 286 5.03 -10.09 -15.48
C MET A 286 4.78 -10.28 -13.98
N ALA A 287 3.93 -11.21 -13.59
CA ALA A 287 3.58 -11.53 -12.21
C ALA A 287 4.60 -12.44 -11.49
N THR A 288 5.66 -12.90 -12.16
CA THR A 288 6.57 -13.91 -11.62
C THR A 288 8.02 -13.61 -11.98
N TYR A 289 8.48 -14.05 -13.16
CA TYR A 289 9.87 -13.96 -13.60
C TYR A 289 10.42 -12.54 -13.65
N ASN A 290 9.65 -11.58 -14.19
CA ASN A 290 10.10 -10.20 -14.32
C ASN A 290 10.34 -9.54 -12.95
N ALA A 291 9.41 -9.73 -12.00
CA ALA A 291 9.55 -9.25 -10.64
C ALA A 291 10.75 -9.91 -9.93
N ALA A 292 10.82 -11.24 -9.94
CA ALA A 292 11.94 -11.97 -9.33
C ALA A 292 13.30 -11.52 -9.88
N LYS A 293 13.40 -11.35 -11.20
CA LYS A 293 14.64 -10.92 -11.88
C LYS A 293 15.02 -9.47 -11.49
N THR A 294 14.05 -8.57 -11.42
CA THR A 294 14.30 -7.15 -11.08
C THR A 294 14.84 -7.01 -9.66
N TYR A 295 14.28 -7.74 -8.72
CA TYR A 295 14.69 -7.69 -7.31
C TYR A 295 15.75 -8.73 -6.92
N GLY A 296 16.31 -9.46 -7.87
CA GLY A 296 17.38 -10.43 -7.61
C GLY A 296 16.96 -11.68 -6.83
N LEU A 297 15.67 -12.02 -6.83
CA LEU A 297 15.10 -13.18 -6.15
C LEU A 297 15.33 -14.45 -6.97
N ASN A 298 16.53 -14.99 -6.89
CA ASN A 298 16.99 -16.05 -7.80
C ASN A 298 16.33 -17.43 -7.57
N ASP A 299 15.73 -17.66 -6.39
CA ASP A 299 15.17 -18.98 -6.04
C ASP A 299 13.68 -19.14 -6.39
N ILE A 300 13.00 -18.08 -6.84
CA ILE A 300 11.57 -18.04 -7.14
C ILE A 300 11.27 -17.44 -8.52
N GLY A 301 10.00 -17.39 -8.90
CA GLY A 301 9.51 -16.75 -10.14
C GLY A 301 9.62 -17.59 -11.40
N VAL A 302 10.19 -18.79 -11.33
CA VAL A 302 10.29 -19.77 -12.42
C VAL A 302 10.09 -21.19 -11.89
N LEU A 303 9.64 -22.10 -12.76
CA LEU A 303 9.61 -23.53 -12.48
C LEU A 303 10.87 -24.14 -13.11
N GLU A 304 11.93 -24.30 -12.32
CA GLU A 304 13.20 -24.91 -12.74
C GLU A 304 13.78 -25.78 -11.61
N GLU A 305 14.57 -26.78 -11.92
CA GLU A 305 15.24 -27.62 -10.94
C GLU A 305 16.11 -26.80 -9.97
N GLY A 306 16.00 -27.10 -8.68
CA GLY A 306 16.70 -26.39 -7.59
C GLY A 306 15.99 -25.13 -7.07
N LYS A 307 14.95 -24.62 -7.75
CA LYS A 307 14.15 -23.47 -7.31
C LYS A 307 13.14 -23.89 -6.25
N ASP A 308 12.64 -22.91 -5.50
CA ASP A 308 11.59 -23.13 -4.50
C ASP A 308 10.31 -23.61 -5.20
N ALA A 309 9.65 -24.60 -4.59
CA ALA A 309 8.42 -25.16 -5.12
C ALA A 309 7.21 -24.30 -4.72
N ASP A 310 7.26 -23.00 -5.07
CA ASP A 310 6.15 -22.06 -4.97
C ASP A 310 5.33 -22.18 -6.26
N ILE A 311 4.17 -22.82 -6.16
CA ILE A 311 3.40 -23.30 -7.31
C ILE A 311 1.95 -22.86 -7.18
N VAL A 312 1.40 -22.35 -8.27
CA VAL A 312 -0.05 -22.08 -8.42
C VAL A 312 -0.61 -23.01 -9.49
N ILE A 313 -1.63 -23.76 -9.13
CA ILE A 313 -2.40 -24.58 -10.06
C ILE A 313 -3.64 -23.80 -10.47
N LEU A 314 -3.83 -23.63 -11.78
CA LEU A 314 -4.98 -22.94 -12.36
C LEU A 314 -5.88 -23.93 -13.10
N ASP A 315 -7.19 -23.80 -12.95
CA ASP A 315 -8.17 -24.54 -13.75
C ASP A 315 -8.20 -24.01 -15.20
N SER A 316 -7.95 -22.73 -15.39
CA SER A 316 -7.84 -22.08 -16.70
C SER A 316 -6.77 -20.99 -16.64
N LEU A 317 -5.90 -20.97 -17.67
CA LEU A 317 -4.88 -19.94 -17.80
C LEU A 317 -5.49 -18.60 -18.26
N GLU A 318 -6.54 -18.63 -19.05
CA GLU A 318 -7.23 -17.46 -19.60
C GLU A 318 -8.06 -16.71 -18.54
N SER A 319 -8.77 -17.44 -17.67
CA SER A 319 -9.58 -16.86 -16.59
C SER A 319 -8.83 -16.70 -15.28
N VAL A 320 -7.61 -17.23 -15.18
CA VAL A 320 -6.75 -17.21 -13.97
C VAL A 320 -7.51 -17.73 -12.74
N GLU A 321 -8.24 -18.84 -12.92
CA GLU A 321 -9.00 -19.48 -11.86
C GLU A 321 -8.09 -20.33 -11.01
N VAL A 322 -7.77 -19.83 -9.81
CA VAL A 322 -6.84 -20.49 -8.89
C VAL A 322 -7.51 -21.72 -8.28
N HIS A 323 -7.01 -22.91 -8.63
CA HIS A 323 -7.45 -24.18 -8.07
C HIS A 323 -6.81 -24.47 -6.71
N SER A 324 -5.49 -24.32 -6.63
CA SER A 324 -4.73 -24.53 -5.39
C SER A 324 -3.37 -23.85 -5.46
N VAL A 325 -2.85 -23.54 -4.29
CA VAL A 325 -1.56 -22.86 -4.12
C VAL A 325 -0.66 -23.73 -3.24
N TYR A 326 0.61 -23.80 -3.59
CA TYR A 326 1.62 -24.50 -2.82
C TYR A 326 2.79 -23.60 -2.53
N LYS A 327 3.20 -23.54 -1.29
CA LYS A 327 4.39 -22.82 -0.81
C LYS A 327 5.43 -23.86 -0.41
N GLN A 328 6.58 -23.85 -1.08
CA GLN A 328 7.64 -24.88 -0.89
C GLN A 328 7.06 -26.31 -0.93
N GLY A 329 6.20 -26.59 -1.91
CA GLY A 329 5.57 -27.90 -2.10
C GLY A 329 4.46 -28.26 -1.11
N ARG A 330 4.15 -27.43 -0.13
CA ARG A 330 3.06 -27.64 0.86
C ARG A 330 1.82 -26.88 0.44
N ILE A 331 0.67 -27.56 0.47
CA ILE A 331 -0.61 -26.94 0.10
C ILE A 331 -0.98 -25.81 1.06
N VAL A 332 -1.36 -24.67 0.49
CA VAL A 332 -1.88 -23.51 1.23
C VAL A 332 -3.37 -23.72 1.51
N ASN A 333 -3.69 -24.17 2.70
CA ASN A 333 -5.05 -24.36 3.21
C ASN A 333 -5.12 -23.89 4.67
N THR A 334 -6.25 -24.08 5.34
CA THR A 334 -6.40 -23.68 6.76
C THR A 334 -5.36 -24.31 7.69
N GLU A 335 -4.92 -25.53 7.41
CA GLU A 335 -3.91 -26.21 8.22
C GLU A 335 -2.49 -25.67 7.96
N PHE A 336 -2.28 -25.00 6.84
CA PHE A 336 -1.00 -24.37 6.53
C PHE A 336 -0.67 -23.19 7.49
N PHE A 337 -1.70 -22.50 7.95
CA PHE A 337 -1.59 -21.31 8.81
C PHE A 337 -1.65 -21.64 10.32
N THR A 338 -1.06 -22.76 10.73
CA THR A 338 -1.09 -23.21 12.14
C THR A 338 -0.10 -22.50 13.04
N LYS A 339 0.92 -21.81 12.48
CA LYS A 339 1.87 -21.04 13.28
C LYS A 339 1.19 -19.80 13.81
N GLU A 340 1.16 -19.67 15.13
CA GLU A 340 0.71 -18.43 15.78
C GLU A 340 1.74 -17.31 15.55
N ALA A 341 1.23 -16.11 15.28
CA ALA A 341 2.07 -14.93 15.22
C ALA A 341 2.71 -14.67 16.58
N LYS A 342 3.96 -14.23 16.58
CA LYS A 342 4.60 -13.75 17.81
C LYS A 342 3.84 -12.56 18.38
N PRO A 343 3.83 -12.37 19.71
CA PRO A 343 3.27 -11.17 20.31
C PRO A 343 3.93 -9.91 19.75
N VAL A 344 3.12 -8.91 19.46
CA VAL A 344 3.60 -7.59 19.05
C VAL A 344 4.30 -6.92 20.23
N ASN A 345 5.45 -6.28 19.98
CA ASN A 345 6.16 -5.52 20.99
C ASN A 345 5.27 -4.39 21.55
N GLU A 346 5.28 -4.20 22.87
CA GLU A 346 4.46 -3.16 23.52
C GLU A 346 4.74 -1.76 22.99
N SER A 347 5.95 -1.46 22.55
CA SER A 347 6.31 -0.17 21.95
C SER A 347 5.52 0.16 20.68
N MET A 348 5.03 -0.88 19.98
CA MET A 348 4.17 -0.74 18.81
C MET A 348 2.68 -0.61 19.16
N LEU A 349 2.28 -0.86 20.42
CA LEU A 349 0.88 -0.88 20.86
C LEU A 349 0.38 0.43 21.48
N HIS A 350 1.29 1.33 21.87
CA HIS A 350 0.98 2.58 22.57
C HIS A 350 1.57 3.78 21.82
N THR A 351 1.05 4.00 20.61
CA THR A 351 1.60 5.00 19.68
C THR A 351 0.72 6.25 19.53
N VAL A 352 -0.41 6.31 20.24
CA VAL A 352 -1.30 7.47 20.22
C VAL A 352 -1.14 8.22 21.54
N VAL A 353 -0.51 9.39 21.48
CA VAL A 353 -0.24 10.26 22.64
C VAL A 353 -0.78 11.65 22.34
N LEU A 354 -1.99 11.94 22.79
CA LEU A 354 -2.62 13.24 22.61
C LEU A 354 -2.33 14.18 23.79
N LYS A 355 -2.24 15.46 23.51
CA LYS A 355 -2.01 16.47 24.53
C LYS A 355 -2.84 17.73 24.27
N ASN A 356 -3.50 18.19 25.32
CA ASN A 356 -4.24 19.46 25.29
C ASN A 356 -5.26 19.57 24.14
N ILE A 357 -6.04 18.52 23.92
CA ILE A 357 -7.11 18.50 22.90
C ILE A 357 -8.25 19.38 23.37
N SER A 358 -8.53 20.44 22.62
CA SER A 358 -9.60 21.39 22.93
C SER A 358 -10.21 22.00 21.68
N LYS A 359 -11.45 22.47 21.79
CA LYS A 359 -12.17 23.17 20.70
C LYS A 359 -11.46 24.43 20.24
N ASP A 360 -10.78 25.15 21.14
CA ASP A 360 -10.10 26.40 20.81
C ASP A 360 -9.00 26.21 19.74
N LYS A 361 -8.40 25.01 19.67
CA LYS A 361 -7.34 24.68 18.70
C LYS A 361 -7.85 24.42 17.29
N ILE A 362 -9.14 24.14 17.16
CA ILE A 362 -9.78 23.83 15.88
C ILE A 362 -10.75 24.93 15.41
N GLN A 363 -10.63 26.12 15.99
CA GLN A 363 -11.36 27.28 15.52
C GLN A 363 -10.74 27.82 14.24
N VAL A 364 -11.57 28.08 13.23
CA VAL A 364 -11.15 28.67 11.95
C VAL A 364 -11.80 30.03 11.82
N LYS A 365 -11.00 31.09 11.69
CA LYS A 365 -11.52 32.43 11.40
C LYS A 365 -12.09 32.45 9.98
N ALA A 366 -13.24 33.08 9.82
CA ALA A 366 -13.98 33.12 8.56
C ALA A 366 -14.41 34.58 8.25
N GLU A 367 -13.41 35.39 7.90
CA GLU A 367 -13.60 36.78 7.49
C GLU A 367 -13.31 36.91 5.98
N GLY A 368 -14.36 37.15 5.17
CA GLY A 368 -14.23 37.18 3.70
C GLY A 368 -13.97 35.80 3.09
N LYS A 369 -13.20 35.78 2.00
CA LYS A 369 -12.80 34.52 1.35
C LYS A 369 -11.62 33.91 2.08
N ILE A 370 -11.74 32.63 2.42
CA ILE A 370 -10.67 31.86 3.07
C ILE A 370 -10.33 30.62 2.23
N PRO A 371 -9.13 30.01 2.44
CA PRO A 371 -8.77 28.75 1.80
C PRO A 371 -9.73 27.62 2.19
N VAL A 372 -10.18 26.86 1.18
CA VAL A 372 -11.08 25.70 1.34
C VAL A 372 -10.51 24.53 0.54
N ILE A 373 -10.45 23.37 1.16
CA ILE A 373 -10.07 22.11 0.48
C ILE A 373 -11.28 21.63 -0.31
N GLY A 374 -11.22 21.71 -1.65
CA GLY A 374 -12.26 21.19 -2.53
C GLY A 374 -12.02 19.73 -2.88
N MET A 375 -12.91 18.84 -2.46
CA MET A 375 -12.83 17.43 -2.84
C MET A 375 -13.26 17.22 -4.30
N ILE A 376 -12.67 16.20 -4.91
CA ILE A 376 -13.07 15.68 -6.23
C ILE A 376 -13.47 14.22 -6.02
N PRO A 377 -14.77 13.87 -6.16
CA PRO A 377 -15.24 12.51 -5.93
C PRO A 377 -14.44 11.49 -6.78
N GLY A 378 -14.04 10.38 -6.14
CA GLY A 378 -13.28 9.30 -6.79
C GLY A 378 -11.83 9.64 -7.14
N GLN A 379 -11.28 10.74 -6.62
CA GLN A 379 -9.88 11.13 -6.81
C GLN A 379 -9.20 11.46 -5.50
N ILE A 380 -7.90 11.23 -5.43
CA ILE A 380 -7.06 11.60 -4.28
C ILE A 380 -6.56 13.05 -4.35
N VAL A 381 -6.57 13.68 -5.54
CA VAL A 381 -6.23 15.10 -5.71
C VAL A 381 -7.37 16.00 -5.21
N THR A 382 -7.02 17.20 -4.77
CA THR A 382 -7.97 18.22 -4.29
C THR A 382 -7.92 19.48 -5.15
N LYS A 383 -8.81 20.42 -4.87
CA LYS A 383 -8.78 21.78 -5.43
C LYS A 383 -8.45 22.78 -4.33
N PHE A 384 -7.61 23.73 -4.64
CA PHE A 384 -7.44 24.91 -3.80
C PHE A 384 -8.52 25.93 -4.15
N LEU A 385 -9.51 26.09 -3.25
CA LEU A 385 -10.59 27.05 -3.42
C LEU A 385 -10.38 28.27 -2.49
N GLN A 386 -10.88 29.42 -2.92
CA GLN A 386 -10.94 30.66 -2.12
C GLN A 386 -12.42 31.08 -2.07
N GLU A 387 -13.11 30.76 -0.97
CA GLU A 387 -14.56 30.94 -0.87
C GLU A 387 -14.96 31.64 0.43
N GLU A 388 -16.10 32.35 0.41
CA GLU A 388 -16.80 32.75 1.63
C GLU A 388 -17.54 31.54 2.18
N VAL A 389 -17.26 31.16 3.42
CA VAL A 389 -17.86 30.00 4.08
C VAL A 389 -18.88 30.43 5.14
N PRO A 390 -19.84 29.56 5.49
CA PRO A 390 -20.76 29.86 6.60
C PRO A 390 -20.00 30.20 7.88
N SER A 391 -20.40 31.26 8.55
CA SER A 391 -19.72 31.71 9.76
C SER A 391 -20.71 32.26 10.81
N LYS A 392 -20.33 32.08 12.07
CA LYS A 392 -21.01 32.66 13.21
C LYS A 392 -19.96 33.30 14.12
N ASP A 393 -20.21 34.56 14.52
CA ASP A 393 -19.31 35.34 15.39
C ASP A 393 -17.85 35.40 14.83
N GLY A 394 -17.72 35.45 13.48
CA GLY A 394 -16.42 35.48 12.79
C GLY A 394 -15.68 34.12 12.71
N LEU A 395 -16.31 33.06 13.15
CA LEU A 395 -15.75 31.70 13.10
C LEU A 395 -16.52 30.82 12.11
N PHE A 396 -15.80 29.99 11.38
CA PHE A 396 -16.38 29.01 10.46
C PHE A 396 -17.34 28.07 11.20
N THR A 397 -18.52 27.90 10.63
CA THR A 397 -19.54 26.96 11.10
C THR A 397 -19.89 26.00 9.99
N PRO A 398 -19.67 24.68 10.17
CA PRO A 398 -20.03 23.68 9.15
C PRO A 398 -21.52 23.69 8.81
N ASP A 399 -21.83 23.29 7.57
CA ASP A 399 -23.18 23.06 7.07
C ASP A 399 -23.22 21.83 6.14
N SER A 400 -24.27 21.68 5.33
CA SER A 400 -24.42 20.56 4.41
C SER A 400 -23.40 20.56 3.24
N GLU A 401 -22.79 21.71 2.93
CA GLU A 401 -21.81 21.85 1.84
C GLU A 401 -20.36 21.79 2.37
N TYR A 402 -20.14 22.33 3.56
CA TYR A 402 -18.81 22.45 4.16
C TYR A 402 -18.74 21.71 5.49
N SER A 403 -17.86 20.73 5.58
CA SER A 403 -17.49 20.07 6.84
C SER A 403 -16.22 20.70 7.41
N LYS A 404 -15.97 20.52 8.70
CA LYS A 404 -14.71 20.90 9.34
C LYS A 404 -13.75 19.72 9.29
N LEU A 405 -12.60 19.89 8.65
CA LEU A 405 -11.47 18.96 8.67
C LEU A 405 -10.50 19.40 9.75
N CYS A 406 -9.98 18.44 10.54
CA CYS A 406 -9.02 18.70 11.61
C CYS A 406 -7.90 17.65 11.56
N VAL A 407 -6.67 18.07 11.88
CA VAL A 407 -5.52 17.17 12.09
C VAL A 407 -4.93 17.44 13.46
N PHE A 408 -4.66 16.37 14.22
CA PHE A 408 -4.08 16.42 15.57
C PHE A 408 -2.81 15.59 15.62
N GLU A 409 -1.73 16.19 16.09
CA GLU A 409 -0.47 15.48 16.33
C GLU A 409 -0.66 14.41 17.41
N ARG A 410 -0.15 13.19 17.15
CA ARG A 410 -0.32 12.04 18.05
C ARG A 410 0.96 11.34 18.49
N HIS A 411 2.12 11.78 18.02
CA HIS A 411 3.38 11.05 18.17
C HIS A 411 4.23 11.54 19.32
N ARG A 412 4.41 12.87 19.41
CA ARG A 412 5.35 13.53 20.33
C ARG A 412 4.68 14.27 21.46
N GLY A 413 3.34 14.29 21.47
CA GLY A 413 2.56 15.02 22.47
C GLY A 413 2.83 16.53 22.45
N THR A 414 3.03 17.11 21.27
CA THR A 414 3.23 18.56 21.09
C THR A 414 1.95 19.33 21.40
N GLY A 415 0.82 18.68 21.15
CA GLY A 415 -0.50 19.28 21.21
C GLY A 415 -0.79 20.18 20.00
N ASN A 416 -0.05 20.05 18.90
CA ASN A 416 -0.38 20.70 17.64
C ASN A 416 -1.73 20.19 17.13
N ALA A 417 -2.51 21.11 16.60
CA ALA A 417 -3.74 20.80 15.88
C ALA A 417 -4.04 21.93 14.91
N ALA A 418 -4.57 21.57 13.75
CA ALA A 418 -5.04 22.54 12.76
C ALA A 418 -6.41 22.13 12.23
N ALA A 419 -7.14 23.11 11.70
CA ALA A 419 -8.45 22.90 11.11
C ALA A 419 -8.63 23.75 9.85
N ALA A 420 -9.45 23.25 8.92
CA ALA A 420 -9.83 23.94 7.70
C ALA A 420 -11.24 23.53 7.24
N PRO A 421 -11.93 24.35 6.44
CA PRO A 421 -13.13 23.91 5.74
C PRO A 421 -12.77 22.92 4.63
N ILE A 422 -13.55 21.84 4.53
CA ILE A 422 -13.52 20.90 3.41
C ILE A 422 -14.89 20.90 2.72
N LYS A 423 -14.91 21.10 1.41
CA LYS A 423 -16.11 21.13 0.58
C LYS A 423 -16.34 19.79 -0.10
N GLY A 424 -17.57 19.26 0.04
CA GLY A 424 -17.98 18.05 -0.66
C GLY A 424 -17.87 16.76 0.15
N TYR A 425 -17.41 16.79 1.42
CA TYR A 425 -17.37 15.59 2.27
C TYR A 425 -18.78 15.21 2.77
N GLY A 426 -19.59 16.21 3.12
CA GLY A 426 -21.05 16.06 3.33
C GLY A 426 -21.47 15.43 4.66
N ILE A 427 -20.59 15.31 5.65
CA ILE A 427 -20.97 14.78 6.97
C ILE A 427 -21.92 15.72 7.70
N THR A 428 -23.00 15.18 8.23
CA THR A 428 -24.01 15.88 9.04
C THR A 428 -24.35 15.04 10.27
N ASN A 429 -24.61 15.71 11.40
CA ASN A 429 -24.96 15.08 12.69
C ASN A 429 -23.86 14.18 13.25
N GLY A 430 -22.60 14.55 13.16
CA GLY A 430 -21.54 13.79 13.79
C GLY A 430 -20.14 14.04 13.29
N ALA A 431 -19.24 13.12 13.62
CA ALA A 431 -17.83 13.17 13.25
C ALA A 431 -17.26 11.78 13.00
N ILE A 432 -16.25 11.76 12.15
CA ILE A 432 -15.35 10.64 11.88
C ILE A 432 -13.95 11.03 12.31
N ALA A 433 -13.20 10.10 12.89
CA ALA A 433 -11.76 10.26 13.13
C ALA A 433 -11.01 8.98 12.82
N THR A 434 -9.76 9.12 12.39
CA THR A 434 -8.85 7.98 12.12
C THR A 434 -7.39 8.35 12.40
N SER A 435 -6.59 7.35 12.79
CA SER A 435 -5.13 7.43 12.82
C SER A 435 -4.47 6.99 11.51
N VAL A 436 -5.25 6.54 10.52
CA VAL A 436 -4.77 6.26 9.17
C VAL A 436 -4.86 7.54 8.36
N ALA A 437 -3.74 8.24 8.21
CA ALA A 437 -3.64 9.54 7.53
C ALA A 437 -2.24 9.69 6.92
N HIS A 438 -2.13 9.42 5.64
CA HIS A 438 -0.86 9.36 4.90
C HIS A 438 -0.08 10.67 4.95
N ASP A 439 1.26 10.68 5.12
CA ASP A 439 2.12 9.54 5.49
C ASP A 439 2.53 9.61 6.96
N SER A 440 2.34 10.77 7.61
CA SER A 440 2.72 10.98 9.01
C SER A 440 1.83 10.22 9.99
N HIS A 441 0.62 9.87 9.57
CA HIS A 441 -0.40 9.19 10.39
C HIS A 441 -0.75 9.91 11.70
N ASN A 442 -0.80 11.24 11.64
CA ASN A 442 -1.47 12.03 12.64
C ASN A 442 -2.97 11.72 12.65
N ILE A 443 -3.69 12.04 13.73
CA ILE A 443 -5.13 11.80 13.74
C ILE A 443 -5.81 12.84 12.87
N ILE A 444 -6.54 12.36 11.85
CA ILE A 444 -7.39 13.21 11.03
C ILE A 444 -8.86 12.98 11.38
N ALA A 445 -9.63 14.07 11.43
CA ALA A 445 -11.05 14.01 11.73
C ALA A 445 -11.84 14.96 10.84
N ALA A 446 -13.07 14.58 10.50
CA ALA A 446 -14.04 15.45 9.82
C ALA A 446 -15.39 15.39 10.53
N GLY A 447 -16.07 16.53 10.62
CA GLY A 447 -17.36 16.61 11.30
C GLY A 447 -18.12 17.91 11.04
N ASP A 448 -19.35 17.95 11.52
CA ASP A 448 -20.21 19.12 11.46
C ASP A 448 -20.27 19.92 12.78
N ASN A 449 -19.66 19.41 13.84
CA ASN A 449 -19.58 20.08 15.13
C ASN A 449 -18.33 19.72 15.92
N ASP A 450 -17.83 20.65 16.73
CA ASP A 450 -16.58 20.51 17.47
C ASP A 450 -16.66 19.47 18.60
N GLU A 451 -17.84 19.28 19.21
CA GLU A 451 -18.07 18.32 20.29
C GLU A 451 -17.82 16.90 19.81
N ASP A 452 -18.43 16.52 18.70
CA ASP A 452 -18.32 15.18 18.14
C ASP A 452 -16.93 14.93 17.55
N ILE A 453 -16.29 15.96 16.93
CA ILE A 453 -14.90 15.88 16.46
C ILE A 453 -13.95 15.56 17.63
N ILE A 454 -14.01 16.34 18.71
CA ILE A 454 -13.15 16.11 19.90
C ILE A 454 -13.42 14.73 20.51
N LYS A 455 -14.69 14.33 20.63
CA LYS A 455 -15.04 13.01 21.16
C LYS A 455 -14.52 11.87 20.27
N ALA A 456 -14.60 12.02 18.94
CA ALA A 456 -14.07 11.02 18.01
C ALA A 456 -12.54 10.90 18.14
N VAL A 457 -11.81 12.01 18.24
CA VAL A 457 -10.36 12.05 18.43
C VAL A 457 -9.95 11.42 19.78
N GLN A 458 -10.67 11.74 20.86
CA GLN A 458 -10.45 11.09 22.16
C GLN A 458 -10.70 9.58 22.12
N THR A 459 -11.72 9.16 21.35
CA THR A 459 -12.01 7.73 21.17
C THR A 459 -10.85 7.01 20.44
N ILE A 460 -10.20 7.66 19.46
CA ILE A 460 -8.98 7.10 18.81
C ILE A 460 -7.86 6.91 19.82
N GLU A 461 -7.65 7.84 20.77
CA GLU A 461 -6.66 7.65 21.85
C GLU A 461 -7.05 6.50 22.78
N GLU A 462 -8.33 6.42 23.19
CA GLU A 462 -8.84 5.34 24.06
C GLU A 462 -8.59 3.95 23.45
N ILE A 463 -8.76 3.79 22.12
CA ILE A 463 -8.56 2.52 21.41
C ILE A 463 -7.13 2.33 20.84
N GLN A 464 -6.24 3.31 21.05
CA GLN A 464 -4.85 3.32 20.56
C GLN A 464 -4.71 3.21 19.04
N GLY A 465 -5.58 3.93 18.31
CA GLY A 465 -5.57 4.03 16.85
C GLY A 465 -6.67 3.26 16.16
N GLY A 466 -6.92 3.58 14.91
CA GLY A 466 -7.97 3.00 14.08
C GLY A 466 -9.02 4.01 13.65
N TYR A 467 -10.27 3.59 13.62
CA TYR A 467 -11.41 4.39 13.16
C TYR A 467 -12.44 4.57 14.27
N ALA A 468 -13.03 5.76 14.35
CA ALA A 468 -14.12 6.09 15.28
C ALA A 468 -15.19 6.94 14.61
N LEU A 469 -16.45 6.62 14.84
CA LEU A 469 -17.61 7.39 14.45
C LEU A 469 -18.37 7.84 15.69
N VAL A 470 -18.72 9.13 15.73
CA VAL A 470 -19.45 9.76 16.84
C VAL A 470 -20.64 10.56 16.30
N SER A 471 -21.74 10.53 17.00
CA SER A 471 -22.91 11.39 16.75
C SER A 471 -23.59 11.73 18.07
N GLU A 472 -23.97 13.00 18.26
CA GLU A 472 -24.63 13.49 19.46
C GLU A 472 -23.89 13.09 20.76
N GLY A 473 -22.57 13.16 20.75
CA GLY A 473 -21.67 12.78 21.87
C GLY A 473 -21.56 11.28 22.13
N ARG A 474 -22.16 10.43 21.29
CA ARG A 474 -22.15 8.96 21.45
C ARG A 474 -21.27 8.30 20.39
N VAL A 475 -20.43 7.37 20.81
CA VAL A 475 -19.65 6.53 19.91
C VAL A 475 -20.58 5.55 19.20
N LEU A 476 -20.72 5.67 17.89
CA LEU A 476 -21.53 4.79 17.05
C LEU A 476 -20.81 3.49 16.70
N GLY A 477 -19.49 3.55 16.60
CA GLY A 477 -18.65 2.40 16.29
C GLY A 477 -17.18 2.74 16.24
N THR A 478 -16.36 1.70 16.41
CA THR A 478 -14.89 1.79 16.33
C THR A 478 -14.33 0.56 15.63
N LEU A 479 -13.19 0.71 14.98
CA LEU A 479 -12.31 -0.38 14.56
C LEU A 479 -10.91 -0.10 15.10
N PRO A 480 -10.49 -0.77 16.19
CA PRO A 480 -9.14 -0.59 16.74
C PRO A 480 -8.05 -1.16 15.80
N LEU A 481 -7.03 -0.36 15.54
CA LEU A 481 -5.81 -0.69 14.84
C LEU A 481 -4.63 -0.46 15.80
N THR A 482 -4.43 -1.40 16.70
CA THR A 482 -3.58 -1.20 17.88
C THR A 482 -2.08 -1.25 17.60
N VAL A 483 -1.65 -1.82 16.48
CA VAL A 483 -0.23 -1.88 16.09
C VAL A 483 0.11 -0.61 15.33
N ALA A 484 0.91 0.23 15.91
CA ALA A 484 1.30 1.55 15.41
C ALA A 484 0.12 2.50 15.10
N GLY A 485 -1.10 2.16 15.52
CA GLY A 485 -2.32 2.87 15.10
C GLY A 485 -2.75 2.56 13.66
N LEU A 486 -2.18 1.53 13.02
CA LEU A 486 -2.36 1.23 11.59
C LEU A 486 -2.82 -0.20 11.34
N LEU A 487 -2.37 -1.19 12.13
CA LEU A 487 -2.70 -2.60 11.91
C LEU A 487 -3.50 -3.17 13.08
N SER A 488 -4.41 -4.09 12.75
CA SER A 488 -5.19 -4.86 13.71
C SER A 488 -4.58 -6.27 13.88
N GLN A 489 -4.55 -6.75 15.12
CA GLN A 489 -4.18 -8.14 15.44
C GLN A 489 -5.34 -9.13 15.26
N LYS A 490 -6.51 -8.64 14.83
CA LYS A 490 -7.68 -9.47 14.58
C LYS A 490 -7.55 -10.22 13.25
N PRO A 491 -8.27 -11.35 13.09
CA PRO A 491 -8.38 -12.02 11.80
C PRO A 491 -8.85 -11.07 10.69
N ALA A 492 -8.30 -11.23 9.48
CA ALA A 492 -8.62 -10.37 8.33
C ALA A 492 -10.13 -10.23 8.08
N LYS A 493 -10.90 -11.32 8.23
CA LYS A 493 -12.37 -11.30 8.10
C LYS A 493 -13.07 -10.42 9.15
N ASP A 494 -12.54 -10.36 10.36
CA ASP A 494 -13.11 -9.52 11.42
C ASP A 494 -12.79 -8.04 11.18
N ILE A 495 -11.60 -7.75 10.63
CA ILE A 495 -11.23 -6.40 10.20
C ILE A 495 -12.19 -5.95 9.10
N GLN A 496 -12.36 -6.76 8.06
CA GLN A 496 -13.26 -6.48 6.94
C GLN A 496 -14.68 -6.20 7.42
N LYS A 497 -15.23 -7.09 8.23
CA LYS A 497 -16.57 -6.91 8.81
C LYS A 497 -16.67 -5.61 9.60
N GLY A 498 -15.63 -5.25 10.36
CA GLY A 498 -15.58 -4.01 11.12
C GLY A 498 -15.64 -2.77 10.22
N ILE A 499 -14.90 -2.75 9.12
CA ILE A 499 -14.94 -1.67 8.12
C ILE A 499 -16.33 -1.58 7.47
N ASP A 500 -16.91 -2.68 7.03
CA ASP A 500 -18.23 -2.70 6.40
C ASP A 500 -19.30 -2.12 7.32
N GLU A 501 -19.29 -2.49 8.60
CA GLU A 501 -20.22 -1.96 9.61
C GLU A 501 -20.02 -0.44 9.82
N LEU A 502 -18.78 0.04 9.81
CA LEU A 502 -18.47 1.46 9.95
C LEU A 502 -18.87 2.26 8.70
N LEU A 503 -18.63 1.75 7.50
CA LEU A 503 -19.05 2.35 6.24
C LEU A 503 -20.57 2.57 6.21
N GLN A 504 -21.35 1.54 6.59
CA GLN A 504 -22.83 1.66 6.66
C GLN A 504 -23.29 2.73 7.64
N LYS A 505 -22.56 2.95 8.74
CA LYS A 505 -22.86 3.98 9.72
C LYS A 505 -22.43 5.37 9.22
N ALA A 506 -21.25 5.49 8.59
CA ALA A 506 -20.74 6.73 8.03
C ALA A 506 -21.68 7.30 6.96
N TRP A 507 -22.21 6.47 6.07
CA TRP A 507 -23.20 6.91 5.07
C TRP A 507 -24.51 7.40 5.70
N LYS A 508 -24.90 6.91 6.88
CA LYS A 508 -26.06 7.42 7.62
C LYS A 508 -25.81 8.79 8.24
N LEU A 509 -24.54 9.21 8.38
CA LEU A 509 -24.17 10.55 8.81
C LEU A 509 -24.15 11.56 7.66
N GLY A 510 -24.69 11.23 6.48
CA GLY A 510 -24.84 12.14 5.35
C GLY A 510 -23.69 12.11 4.32
N ILE A 511 -22.63 11.38 4.57
CA ILE A 511 -21.50 11.26 3.61
C ILE A 511 -21.99 10.60 2.32
N SER A 512 -21.58 11.14 1.17
CA SER A 512 -21.96 10.58 -0.13
C SER A 512 -21.50 9.13 -0.30
N ARG A 513 -22.34 8.32 -0.91
CA ARG A 513 -21.98 6.94 -1.30
C ARG A 513 -21.04 6.87 -2.51
N ASP A 514 -20.80 8.00 -3.17
CA ASP A 514 -19.85 8.09 -4.29
C ASP A 514 -18.39 8.15 -3.82
N ILE A 515 -18.17 8.19 -2.51
CA ILE A 515 -16.83 8.19 -1.90
C ILE A 515 -16.74 7.12 -0.80
N ASP A 516 -15.54 6.56 -0.62
CA ASP A 516 -15.20 5.89 0.62
C ASP A 516 -14.80 6.95 1.65
N PRO A 517 -15.55 7.09 2.77
CA PRO A 517 -15.30 8.15 3.74
C PRO A 517 -13.94 8.03 4.43
N PHE A 518 -13.44 6.82 4.63
CA PHE A 518 -12.19 6.58 5.34
C PHE A 518 -10.97 6.77 4.44
N ILE A 519 -10.98 6.16 3.25
CA ILE A 519 -9.93 6.33 2.25
C ILE A 519 -9.81 7.80 1.86
N THR A 520 -10.94 8.45 1.56
CA THR A 520 -10.94 9.86 1.20
C THR A 520 -10.32 10.73 2.30
N LEU A 521 -10.69 10.47 3.56
CA LEU A 521 -10.17 11.23 4.69
C LEU A 521 -8.67 11.02 4.87
N SER A 522 -8.17 9.79 4.73
CA SER A 522 -6.76 9.45 4.96
C SER A 522 -5.78 10.19 4.04
N PHE A 523 -6.21 10.55 2.83
CA PHE A 523 -5.39 11.31 1.89
C PHE A 523 -5.46 12.83 2.05
N MET A 524 -6.39 13.37 2.85
CA MET A 524 -6.54 14.82 3.00
C MET A 524 -5.37 15.48 3.74
N ALA A 525 -4.56 14.71 4.45
CA ALA A 525 -3.36 15.18 5.16
C ALA A 525 -2.05 15.00 4.36
N LEU A 526 -2.06 14.37 3.20
CA LEU A 526 -0.85 13.99 2.46
C LEU A 526 -0.26 15.17 1.64
N PRO A 527 0.82 15.84 2.12
CA PRO A 527 1.30 17.10 1.55
C PRO A 527 2.24 16.92 0.34
N VAL A 528 2.19 15.76 -0.33
CA VAL A 528 2.89 15.49 -1.60
C VAL A 528 1.93 15.31 -2.77
N ILE A 529 0.60 15.30 -2.51
CA ILE A 529 -0.42 15.22 -3.58
C ILE A 529 -1.16 16.57 -3.70
N PRO A 530 -1.23 17.20 -4.90
CA PRO A 530 -1.89 18.49 -5.14
C PRO A 530 -3.40 18.46 -4.83
N SER A 531 -4.03 19.66 -4.57
CA SER A 531 -3.37 20.97 -4.50
C SER A 531 -3.25 21.48 -3.06
N LEU A 532 -4.35 21.44 -2.24
CA LEU A 532 -4.41 21.96 -0.86
C LEU A 532 -4.58 20.81 0.13
N ARG A 533 -3.74 20.78 1.17
CA ARG A 533 -3.76 19.75 2.23
C ARG A 533 -3.75 20.36 3.61
N LEU A 534 -4.19 19.58 4.61
CA LEU A 534 -4.15 19.98 6.01
C LEU A 534 -3.23 19.04 6.79
N THR A 535 -2.23 19.60 7.45
CA THR A 535 -1.37 18.88 8.41
C THR A 535 -1.61 19.40 9.82
N ASP A 536 -0.96 18.84 10.82
CA ASP A 536 -1.01 19.34 12.20
C ASP A 536 -0.39 20.74 12.36
N LEU A 537 0.43 21.18 11.40
CA LEU A 537 1.05 22.51 11.36
C LEU A 537 0.23 23.55 10.60
N GLY A 538 -0.80 23.15 9.86
CA GLY A 538 -1.68 24.04 9.09
C GLY A 538 -1.94 23.60 7.66
N LEU A 539 -2.51 24.51 6.87
CA LEU A 539 -2.78 24.29 5.45
C LEU A 539 -1.49 24.37 4.64
N VAL A 540 -1.29 23.38 3.76
CA VAL A 540 -0.16 23.30 2.83
C VAL A 540 -0.67 23.48 1.40
N ASP A 541 -0.16 24.50 0.72
CA ASP A 541 -0.26 24.63 -0.73
C ASP A 541 0.83 23.76 -1.36
N VAL A 542 0.43 22.60 -1.88
CA VAL A 542 1.36 21.61 -2.43
C VAL A 542 1.95 22.10 -3.76
N ASP A 543 1.17 22.83 -4.56
CA ASP A 543 1.62 23.33 -5.86
C ASP A 543 2.76 24.35 -5.74
N THR A 544 2.78 25.14 -4.66
CA THR A 544 3.85 26.09 -4.35
C THR A 544 4.83 25.59 -3.29
N PHE A 545 4.58 24.41 -2.71
CA PHE A 545 5.34 23.79 -1.63
C PHE A 545 5.55 24.75 -0.44
N GLN A 546 4.43 25.27 0.10
CA GLN A 546 4.43 26.25 1.19
C GLN A 546 3.35 25.98 2.22
N LEU A 547 3.71 26.17 3.50
CA LEU A 547 2.73 26.25 4.59
C LEU A 547 2.04 27.63 4.52
N LEU A 548 0.72 27.62 4.40
CA LEU A 548 -0.07 28.87 4.39
C LEU A 548 -0.12 29.48 5.79
N LYS A 549 0.11 30.77 5.86
CA LYS A 549 -0.05 31.51 7.13
C LYS A 549 -1.53 31.57 7.48
N SER A 550 -1.93 31.06 8.68
CA SER A 550 -3.26 31.16 9.27
C SER A 550 -3.65 32.60 9.60
#